data_75a4566b6df8c9ca0050b315a4c9509d
#
_entry.id   75a4566b6df8c9ca0050b315a4c9509d
#
_cell.length_a   1.000
_cell.length_b   1.000
_cell.length_c   1.000
_cell.angle_alpha   90.00
_cell.angle_beta   90.00
_cell.angle_gamma   90.00
#
_symmetry.space_group_name_H-M   'P 1'
#
loop_
_entity.id
_entity.type
_entity.pdbx_description
1 polymer ?
#
loop_
_entity_poly.entity_id
_entity_poly.type
_entity_poly.pdbx_seq_one_letter_code
_entity_poly.pdbx_strand_id
1 'polypeptide(L)'
;MKFLIVGNYAADSFGKHIIDTLTLMKHDVSYFSYEPNTYEAKNIFSQSLNLMIRLLFIFGARFEYFRYFHLRGVKKNISRNKYDVIIATHDYLYPADVETIKSLSGAKVCLWYPDPLCTMNRALFIGCDYDYIFLKEPFLVDKFRRLTKLNVHYLPECFNPHAYGEDESYSINQDLELVAFGNFHPWRSLLLNPLLKFKLKLYGVTPPKWLMKTELHEYFSGYPIFNEEKKRSLLSAPIVVNNMHFGEIWGASARIFEVAGIGAFQITEANLGLGELYVIGEELIVYENKDELPNLIEHYLLDVKGRRKIADAAKRRTLSEHTYEQRLELLIDVVFNGASGYPSNLITSC
;
A
#
# COMPACT_ATOMS: atom_id res chain seq x y z
N MET A 1 2.86 -24.31 -4.60
CA MET A 1 1.68 -24.21 -3.74
C MET A 1 0.54 -23.57 -4.54
N LYS A 2 -0.70 -23.73 -4.08
CA LYS A 2 -1.87 -23.15 -4.73
C LYS A 2 -2.52 -22.09 -3.84
N PHE A 3 -2.64 -20.87 -4.38
CA PHE A 3 -3.15 -19.70 -3.67
C PHE A 3 -4.48 -19.22 -4.26
N LEU A 4 -5.36 -18.72 -3.37
CA LEU A 4 -6.50 -17.90 -3.75
C LEU A 4 -6.35 -16.51 -3.11
N ILE A 5 -6.34 -15.47 -3.93
CA ILE A 5 -6.31 -14.09 -3.47
C ILE A 5 -7.73 -13.51 -3.54
N VAL A 6 -8.20 -13.01 -2.41
CA VAL A 6 -9.53 -12.38 -2.28
C VAL A 6 -9.34 -10.89 -2.01
N GLY A 7 -9.64 -10.05 -2.97
CA GLY A 7 -9.39 -8.61 -2.82
C GLY A 7 -9.69 -7.81 -4.07
N ASN A 8 -9.06 -6.64 -4.22
CA ASN A 8 -9.16 -5.81 -5.41
C ASN A 8 -8.07 -6.19 -6.42
N TYR A 9 -8.43 -6.26 -7.70
CA TYR A 9 -7.54 -6.58 -8.83
C TYR A 9 -7.50 -5.44 -9.86
N ALA A 10 -7.33 -4.21 -9.41
CA ALA A 10 -7.10 -3.07 -10.29
C ALA A 10 -5.59 -2.93 -10.64
N ALA A 11 -5.28 -2.17 -11.68
CA ALA A 11 -3.90 -1.82 -12.00
C ALA A 11 -3.22 -1.17 -10.79
N ASP A 12 -1.98 -1.57 -10.49
CA ASP A 12 -1.19 -1.06 -9.35
C ASP A 12 -1.86 -1.28 -7.97
N SER A 13 -2.77 -2.28 -7.87
CA SER A 13 -3.38 -2.63 -6.58
C SER A 13 -2.51 -3.62 -5.81
N PHE A 14 -2.63 -3.56 -4.48
CA PHE A 14 -1.95 -4.48 -3.57
C PHE A 14 -2.20 -5.95 -3.92
N GLY A 15 -3.47 -6.32 -4.19
CA GLY A 15 -3.82 -7.68 -4.60
C GLY A 15 -3.17 -8.10 -5.93
N LYS A 16 -3.08 -7.17 -6.90
CA LYS A 16 -2.41 -7.46 -8.18
C LYS A 16 -0.92 -7.71 -7.99
N HIS A 17 -0.23 -6.91 -7.19
CA HIS A 17 1.19 -7.14 -6.91
C HIS A 17 1.46 -8.50 -6.26
N ILE A 18 0.60 -8.92 -5.34
CA ILE A 18 0.67 -10.27 -4.72
C ILE A 18 0.51 -11.36 -5.78
N ILE A 19 -0.51 -11.25 -6.65
CA ILE A 19 -0.80 -12.24 -7.70
C ILE A 19 0.37 -12.34 -8.68
N ASP A 20 0.83 -11.21 -9.18
CA ASP A 20 1.92 -11.15 -10.16
C ASP A 20 3.21 -11.77 -9.57
N THR A 21 3.55 -11.42 -8.33
CA THR A 21 4.75 -11.95 -7.67
C THR A 21 4.63 -13.45 -7.40
N LEU A 22 3.51 -13.94 -6.84
CA LEU A 22 3.32 -15.38 -6.62
C LEU A 22 3.39 -16.17 -7.94
N THR A 23 2.89 -15.58 -9.04
CA THR A 23 2.97 -16.19 -10.37
C THR A 23 4.42 -16.27 -10.86
N LEU A 24 5.22 -15.22 -10.67
CA LEU A 24 6.66 -15.22 -10.95
C LEU A 24 7.42 -16.24 -10.10
N MET A 25 7.03 -16.42 -8.84
CA MET A 25 7.55 -17.47 -7.94
C MET A 25 7.08 -18.89 -8.31
N LYS A 26 6.36 -19.03 -9.45
CA LYS A 26 5.84 -20.32 -10.00
C LYS A 26 4.82 -21.01 -9.09
N HIS A 27 4.04 -20.26 -8.33
CA HIS A 27 2.89 -20.77 -7.63
C HIS A 27 1.64 -20.79 -8.54
N ASP A 28 0.69 -21.69 -8.27
CA ASP A 28 -0.63 -21.70 -8.92
C ASP A 28 -1.53 -20.69 -8.21
N VAL A 29 -1.92 -19.62 -8.90
CA VAL A 29 -2.64 -18.49 -8.31
C VAL A 29 -3.99 -18.29 -8.97
N SER A 30 -5.03 -18.30 -8.16
CA SER A 30 -6.38 -17.86 -8.54
C SER A 30 -6.72 -16.57 -7.80
N TYR A 31 -7.63 -15.78 -8.34
CA TYR A 31 -8.12 -14.60 -7.64
C TYR A 31 -9.63 -14.47 -7.69
N PHE A 32 -10.16 -13.75 -6.72
CA PHE A 32 -11.55 -13.30 -6.67
C PHE A 32 -11.58 -11.82 -6.33
N SER A 33 -12.13 -11.01 -7.25
CA SER A 33 -12.33 -9.58 -6.98
C SER A 33 -13.53 -9.41 -6.06
N TYR A 34 -13.30 -8.86 -4.87
CA TYR A 34 -14.38 -8.55 -3.93
C TYR A 34 -15.22 -7.37 -4.39
N GLU A 35 -14.59 -6.37 -5.00
CA GLU A 35 -15.31 -5.25 -5.59
C GLU A 35 -15.92 -5.63 -6.95
N PRO A 36 -17.12 -5.12 -7.27
CA PRO A 36 -17.72 -5.38 -8.57
C PRO A 36 -16.83 -4.81 -9.68
N ASN A 37 -16.64 -5.59 -10.74
CA ASN A 37 -15.96 -5.10 -11.94
C ASN A 37 -16.68 -3.86 -12.45
N THR A 38 -15.98 -2.74 -12.51
CA THR A 38 -16.46 -1.50 -13.09
C THR A 38 -15.96 -1.39 -14.54
N TYR A 39 -16.78 -0.80 -15.39
CA TYR A 39 -16.39 -0.53 -16.78
C TYR A 39 -15.30 0.54 -16.85
N GLU A 40 -14.46 0.50 -17.87
CA GLU A 40 -13.55 1.60 -18.15
C GLU A 40 -14.34 2.91 -18.31
N ALA A 41 -13.97 3.92 -17.53
CA ALA A 41 -14.70 5.18 -17.47
C ALA A 41 -14.36 6.11 -18.67
N LYS A 42 -14.73 5.69 -19.88
CA LYS A 42 -14.42 6.41 -21.14
C LYS A 42 -15.32 7.62 -21.39
N ASN A 43 -16.48 7.71 -20.73
CA ASN A 43 -17.45 8.80 -20.90
C ASN A 43 -18.29 8.98 -19.62
N ILE A 44 -19.08 10.06 -19.58
CA ILE A 44 -19.94 10.41 -18.44
C ILE A 44 -20.96 9.29 -18.14
N PHE A 45 -21.45 8.59 -19.15
CA PHE A 45 -22.40 7.50 -18.96
C PHE A 45 -21.76 6.31 -18.24
N SER A 46 -20.57 5.89 -18.67
CA SER A 46 -19.83 4.79 -17.98
C SER A 46 -19.40 5.18 -16.55
N GLN A 47 -19.06 6.45 -16.31
CA GLN A 47 -18.80 6.96 -14.96
C GLN A 47 -20.04 6.88 -14.06
N SER A 48 -21.19 7.32 -14.57
CA SER A 48 -22.46 7.26 -13.84
C SER A 48 -22.91 5.83 -13.58
N LEU A 49 -22.73 4.94 -14.53
CA LEU A 49 -23.03 3.52 -14.38
C LEU A 49 -22.13 2.87 -13.32
N ASN A 50 -20.83 3.16 -13.33
CA ASN A 50 -19.89 2.67 -12.33
C ASN A 50 -20.24 3.18 -10.92
N LEU A 51 -20.64 4.45 -10.80
CA LEU A 51 -21.11 5.02 -9.53
C LEU A 51 -22.37 4.28 -9.04
N MET A 52 -23.34 4.06 -9.91
CA MET A 52 -24.55 3.32 -9.58
C MET A 52 -24.25 1.88 -9.12
N ILE A 53 -23.38 1.16 -9.83
CA ILE A 53 -22.96 -0.20 -9.46
C ILE A 53 -22.30 -0.18 -8.08
N ARG A 54 -21.41 0.76 -7.80
CA ARG A 54 -20.76 0.90 -6.49
C ARG A 54 -21.75 1.20 -5.38
N LEU A 55 -22.69 2.11 -5.60
CA LEU A 55 -23.74 2.44 -4.62
C LEU A 55 -24.64 1.24 -4.34
N LEU A 56 -25.09 0.52 -5.38
CA LEU A 56 -25.86 -0.71 -5.23
C LEU A 56 -25.08 -1.78 -4.46
N PHE A 57 -23.79 -1.92 -4.72
CA PHE A 57 -22.94 -2.85 -4.00
C PHE A 57 -22.79 -2.46 -2.52
N ILE A 58 -22.51 -1.20 -2.20
CA ILE A 58 -22.38 -0.69 -0.82
C ILE A 58 -23.69 -0.88 -0.06
N PHE A 59 -24.83 -0.57 -0.70
CA PHE A 59 -26.15 -0.74 -0.11
C PHE A 59 -26.48 -2.23 0.07
N GLY A 60 -26.27 -3.02 -0.97
CA GLY A 60 -26.55 -4.47 -0.97
C GLY A 60 -25.70 -5.23 0.04
N ALA A 61 -24.45 -4.80 0.28
CA ALA A 61 -23.56 -5.43 1.25
C ALA A 61 -24.07 -5.39 2.71
N ARG A 62 -25.11 -4.59 3.00
CA ARG A 62 -25.79 -4.57 4.30
C ARG A 62 -26.78 -5.75 4.48
N PHE A 63 -27.14 -6.43 3.41
CA PHE A 63 -28.07 -7.54 3.45
C PHE A 63 -27.33 -8.87 3.33
N GLU A 64 -27.55 -9.77 4.29
CA GLU A 64 -26.89 -11.07 4.34
C GLU A 64 -27.11 -11.89 3.05
N TYR A 65 -28.32 -11.87 2.51
CA TYR A 65 -28.67 -12.58 1.27
C TYR A 65 -27.86 -12.08 0.06
N PHE A 66 -27.67 -10.77 -0.08
CA PHE A 66 -26.87 -10.19 -1.14
C PHE A 66 -25.39 -10.60 -1.01
N ARG A 67 -24.87 -10.60 0.22
CA ARG A 67 -23.49 -11.03 0.50
C ARG A 67 -23.30 -12.52 0.20
N TYR A 68 -24.26 -13.35 0.61
CA TYR A 68 -24.24 -14.77 0.26
C TYR A 68 -24.17 -14.98 -1.25
N PHE A 69 -24.97 -14.23 -2.02
CA PHE A 69 -24.96 -14.26 -3.47
C PHE A 69 -23.62 -13.75 -4.05
N HIS A 70 -23.09 -12.66 -3.53
CA HIS A 70 -21.81 -12.10 -3.98
C HIS A 70 -20.66 -13.09 -3.78
N LEU A 71 -20.57 -13.75 -2.62
CA LEU A 71 -19.56 -14.75 -2.32
C LEU A 71 -19.77 -16.11 -3.01
N ARG A 72 -20.86 -16.26 -3.75
CA ARG A 72 -21.14 -17.51 -4.48
C ARG A 72 -20.00 -17.89 -5.43
N GLY A 73 -19.33 -16.91 -6.03
CA GLY A 73 -18.16 -17.12 -6.88
C GLY A 73 -16.98 -17.73 -6.11
N VAL A 74 -16.67 -17.21 -4.93
CA VAL A 74 -15.62 -17.76 -4.04
C VAL A 74 -15.99 -19.19 -3.64
N LYS A 75 -17.21 -19.41 -3.14
CA LYS A 75 -17.69 -20.73 -2.70
C LYS A 75 -17.60 -21.76 -3.82
N LYS A 76 -18.05 -21.39 -5.03
CA LYS A 76 -17.97 -22.27 -6.22
C LYS A 76 -16.51 -22.57 -6.60
N ASN A 77 -15.62 -21.61 -6.47
CA ASN A 77 -14.21 -21.80 -6.78
C ASN A 77 -13.56 -22.74 -5.77
N ILE A 78 -13.74 -22.49 -4.48
CA ILE A 78 -13.22 -23.31 -3.39
C ILE A 78 -13.73 -24.74 -3.44
N SER A 79 -15.03 -24.96 -3.77
CA SER A 79 -15.59 -26.31 -3.87
C SER A 79 -15.03 -27.12 -5.04
N ARG A 80 -14.43 -26.48 -6.04
CA ARG A 80 -13.87 -27.14 -7.23
C ARG A 80 -12.36 -27.28 -7.20
N ASN A 81 -11.69 -26.47 -6.39
CA ASN A 81 -10.24 -26.40 -6.31
C ASN A 81 -9.78 -26.51 -4.85
N LYS A 82 -8.72 -27.26 -4.64
CA LYS A 82 -8.03 -27.27 -3.34
C LYS A 82 -6.98 -26.15 -3.34
N TYR A 83 -6.94 -25.39 -2.28
CA TYR A 83 -5.96 -24.36 -2.06
C TYR A 83 -5.12 -24.68 -0.82
N ASP A 84 -3.85 -24.30 -0.82
CA ASP A 84 -2.98 -24.37 0.36
C ASP A 84 -3.20 -23.16 1.25
N VAL A 85 -3.31 -21.95 0.62
CA VAL A 85 -3.48 -20.68 1.32
C VAL A 85 -4.52 -19.82 0.60
N ILE A 86 -5.37 -19.17 1.37
CA ILE A 86 -6.29 -18.12 0.92
C ILE A 86 -5.89 -16.82 1.60
N ILE A 87 -5.53 -15.79 0.82
CA ILE A 87 -5.13 -14.49 1.33
C ILE A 87 -6.23 -13.48 1.02
N ALA A 88 -6.89 -12.97 2.07
CA ALA A 88 -7.73 -11.80 1.98
C ALA A 88 -6.86 -10.55 2.08
N THR A 89 -7.00 -9.64 1.12
CA THR A 89 -6.39 -8.32 1.18
C THR A 89 -7.46 -7.31 1.64
N HIS A 90 -7.18 -6.55 2.67
CA HIS A 90 -8.15 -5.65 3.29
C HIS A 90 -9.29 -6.32 4.08
N ASP A 91 -9.99 -5.51 4.85
CA ASP A 91 -11.01 -5.94 5.82
C ASP A 91 -12.43 -6.00 5.19
N TYR A 92 -12.57 -6.75 4.08
CA TYR A 92 -13.84 -6.88 3.36
C TYR A 92 -14.72 -8.03 3.83
N LEU A 93 -14.11 -9.11 4.35
CA LEU A 93 -14.82 -10.32 4.75
C LEU A 93 -15.37 -10.17 6.18
N TYR A 94 -16.56 -10.67 6.36
CA TYR A 94 -17.21 -10.73 7.67
C TYR A 94 -16.90 -12.07 8.36
N PRO A 95 -17.11 -12.20 9.69
CA PRO A 95 -16.84 -13.45 10.41
C PRO A 95 -17.48 -14.68 9.75
N ALA A 96 -18.76 -14.64 9.40
CA ALA A 96 -19.45 -15.75 8.73
C ALA A 96 -18.90 -16.10 7.35
N ASP A 97 -18.26 -15.14 6.66
CA ASP A 97 -17.61 -15.40 5.37
C ASP A 97 -16.32 -16.17 5.56
N VAL A 98 -15.52 -15.77 6.53
CA VAL A 98 -14.25 -16.43 6.87
C VAL A 98 -14.50 -17.85 7.36
N GLU A 99 -15.47 -18.05 8.26
CA GLU A 99 -15.90 -19.38 8.71
C GLU A 99 -16.32 -20.27 7.54
N THR A 100 -17.12 -19.73 6.62
CA THR A 100 -17.56 -20.46 5.42
C THR A 100 -16.39 -20.84 4.53
N ILE A 101 -15.48 -19.90 4.29
CA ILE A 101 -14.28 -20.13 3.47
C ILE A 101 -13.40 -21.21 4.10
N LYS A 102 -13.14 -21.14 5.40
CA LYS A 102 -12.36 -22.15 6.14
C LYS A 102 -13.00 -23.54 6.05
N SER A 103 -14.29 -23.64 6.38
CA SER A 103 -15.00 -24.92 6.41
C SER A 103 -15.05 -25.61 5.05
N LEU A 104 -15.15 -24.85 3.96
CA LEU A 104 -15.23 -25.38 2.60
C LEU A 104 -13.87 -25.69 1.99
N SER A 105 -12.83 -24.90 2.31
CA SER A 105 -11.54 -25.04 1.65
C SER A 105 -10.58 -26.00 2.36
N GLY A 106 -10.62 -26.05 3.67
CA GLY A 106 -9.58 -26.69 4.49
C GLY A 106 -8.19 -26.04 4.38
N ALA A 107 -8.10 -24.89 3.68
CA ALA A 107 -6.88 -24.12 3.47
C ALA A 107 -6.56 -23.25 4.70
N LYS A 108 -5.31 -22.77 4.79
CA LYS A 108 -4.97 -21.68 5.71
C LYS A 108 -5.56 -20.38 5.21
N VAL A 109 -6.37 -19.69 6.02
CA VAL A 109 -7.01 -18.45 5.66
C VAL A 109 -6.34 -17.29 6.38
N CYS A 110 -5.68 -16.43 5.60
CA CYS A 110 -4.88 -15.31 6.08
C CYS A 110 -5.52 -13.98 5.71
N LEU A 111 -5.37 -12.99 6.58
CA LEU A 111 -5.57 -11.58 6.23
C LEU A 111 -4.21 -10.92 6.06
N TRP A 112 -3.98 -10.21 4.95
CA TRP A 112 -2.87 -9.27 4.80
C TRP A 112 -3.42 -7.87 4.57
N TYR A 113 -3.32 -7.02 5.61
CA TYR A 113 -3.93 -5.70 5.62
C TYR A 113 -2.89 -4.59 5.42
N PRO A 114 -2.92 -3.87 4.28
CA PRO A 114 -1.88 -2.91 3.90
C PRO A 114 -2.16 -1.47 4.35
N ASP A 115 -3.36 -1.17 4.82
CA ASP A 115 -3.79 0.21 5.08
C ASP A 115 -3.56 0.66 6.53
N PRO A 116 -3.52 1.99 6.80
CA PRO A 116 -3.43 2.51 8.15
C PRO A 116 -4.74 2.28 8.94
N LEU A 117 -4.61 2.33 10.26
CA LEU A 117 -5.69 2.11 11.23
C LEU A 117 -7.01 2.83 10.94
N CYS A 118 -6.92 4.08 10.53
CA CYS A 118 -8.09 4.93 10.32
C CYS A 118 -8.95 4.52 9.12
N THR A 119 -8.44 3.66 8.23
CA THR A 119 -9.20 3.09 7.12
C THR A 119 -9.94 1.80 7.51
N MET A 120 -9.66 1.26 8.70
CA MET A 120 -10.36 0.11 9.28
C MET A 120 -11.74 0.51 9.81
N ASN A 121 -12.65 0.92 8.93
CA ASN A 121 -13.97 1.45 9.31
C ASN A 121 -14.78 0.56 10.25
N ARG A 122 -14.59 -0.75 10.19
CA ARG A 122 -15.39 -1.73 10.94
C ARG A 122 -14.56 -2.64 11.81
N ALA A 123 -13.25 -2.75 11.58
CA ALA A 123 -12.35 -3.68 12.25
C ALA A 123 -12.92 -5.12 12.28
N LEU A 124 -13.54 -5.55 11.18
CA LEU A 124 -14.25 -6.82 11.09
C LEU A 124 -13.35 -8.01 11.39
N PHE A 125 -12.07 -7.91 11.01
CA PHE A 125 -11.08 -8.95 11.19
C PHE A 125 -10.89 -9.37 12.66
N ILE A 126 -11.20 -8.48 13.61
CA ILE A 126 -11.10 -8.78 15.06
C ILE A 126 -12.10 -9.88 15.45
N GLY A 127 -13.26 -9.93 14.79
CA GLY A 127 -14.27 -10.97 15.00
C GLY A 127 -14.15 -12.16 14.06
N CYS A 128 -13.19 -12.15 13.13
CA CYS A 128 -13.00 -13.20 12.16
C CYS A 128 -12.01 -14.27 12.64
N ASP A 129 -12.30 -15.52 12.34
CA ASP A 129 -11.42 -16.66 12.65
C ASP A 129 -10.36 -16.87 11.56
N TYR A 130 -9.54 -15.84 11.28
CA TYR A 130 -8.36 -15.98 10.44
C TYR A 130 -7.30 -16.86 11.13
N ASP A 131 -6.62 -17.74 10.37
CA ASP A 131 -5.50 -18.51 10.91
C ASP A 131 -4.30 -17.59 11.19
N TYR A 132 -4.06 -16.59 10.34
CA TYR A 132 -2.98 -15.63 10.46
C TYR A 132 -3.45 -14.24 10.01
N ILE A 133 -3.01 -13.20 10.73
CA ILE A 133 -3.29 -11.80 10.40
C ILE A 133 -1.96 -11.07 10.26
N PHE A 134 -1.72 -10.48 9.09
CA PHE A 134 -0.53 -9.71 8.79
C PHE A 134 -0.87 -8.23 8.70
N LEU A 135 -0.22 -7.42 9.54
CA LEU A 135 -0.43 -5.98 9.63
C LEU A 135 0.90 -5.25 9.39
N LYS A 136 0.83 -4.12 8.68
CA LYS A 136 1.99 -3.25 8.44
C LYS A 136 2.34 -2.34 9.61
N GLU A 137 1.48 -2.29 10.64
CA GLU A 137 1.58 -1.36 11.75
C GLU A 137 2.07 -2.08 13.01
N PRO A 138 3.37 -1.92 13.40
CA PRO A 138 3.93 -2.61 14.55
C PRO A 138 3.18 -2.29 15.86
N PHE A 139 2.70 -1.04 16.03
CA PHE A 139 1.91 -0.63 17.18
C PHE A 139 0.68 -1.51 17.39
N LEU A 140 -0.02 -1.85 16.29
CA LEU A 140 -1.19 -2.72 16.35
C LEU A 140 -0.82 -4.17 16.66
N VAL A 141 0.25 -4.67 16.05
CA VAL A 141 0.72 -6.03 16.30
C VAL A 141 1.06 -6.19 17.77
N ASP A 142 1.83 -5.27 18.34
CA ASP A 142 2.15 -5.26 19.77
C ASP A 142 0.88 -5.22 20.64
N LYS A 143 -0.02 -4.30 20.32
CA LYS A 143 -1.27 -4.15 21.06
C LYS A 143 -2.15 -5.39 21.01
N PHE A 144 -2.33 -6.00 19.82
CA PHE A 144 -3.17 -7.19 19.70
C PHE A 144 -2.56 -8.42 20.33
N ARG A 145 -1.25 -8.63 20.23
CA ARG A 145 -0.56 -9.72 20.92
C ARG A 145 -0.76 -9.64 22.43
N ARG A 146 -0.62 -8.46 23.01
CA ARG A 146 -0.78 -8.27 24.47
C ARG A 146 -2.22 -8.37 24.97
N LEU A 147 -3.20 -7.97 24.16
CA LEU A 147 -4.59 -7.78 24.64
C LEU A 147 -5.58 -8.81 24.09
N THR A 148 -5.19 -9.60 23.09
CA THR A 148 -6.09 -10.52 22.41
C THR A 148 -5.42 -11.88 22.19
N LYS A 149 -6.21 -12.86 21.71
CA LYS A 149 -5.69 -14.16 21.25
C LYS A 149 -5.49 -14.23 19.73
N LEU A 150 -5.58 -13.10 19.04
CA LEU A 150 -5.42 -13.07 17.59
C LEU A 150 -3.98 -13.41 17.21
N ASN A 151 -3.84 -14.26 16.20
CA ASN A 151 -2.54 -14.65 15.66
C ASN A 151 -2.03 -13.58 14.67
N VAL A 152 -1.48 -12.50 15.23
CA VAL A 152 -1.06 -11.31 14.47
C VAL A 152 0.45 -11.28 14.28
N HIS A 153 0.86 -10.94 13.06
CA HIS A 153 2.26 -10.82 12.65
C HIS A 153 2.52 -9.48 11.99
N TYR A 154 3.69 -8.91 12.26
CA TYR A 154 4.15 -7.72 11.56
C TYR A 154 4.65 -8.10 10.17
N LEU A 155 4.13 -7.42 9.15
CA LEU A 155 4.56 -7.57 7.77
C LEU A 155 4.46 -6.19 7.10
N PRO A 156 5.59 -5.44 7.01
CA PRO A 156 5.59 -4.11 6.41
C PRO A 156 5.30 -4.17 4.91
N GLU A 157 4.86 -3.04 4.37
CA GLU A 157 4.72 -2.81 2.94
C GLU A 157 6.04 -3.05 2.20
N CYS A 158 5.98 -3.09 0.88
CA CYS A 158 7.12 -3.48 0.06
C CYS A 158 7.00 -2.93 -1.37
N PHE A 159 8.03 -3.21 -2.15
CA PHE A 159 8.18 -2.80 -3.53
C PHE A 159 8.04 -3.98 -4.50
N ASN A 160 7.36 -3.78 -5.63
CA ASN A 160 7.34 -4.75 -6.72
C ASN A 160 8.27 -4.30 -7.85
N PRO A 161 9.48 -4.85 -7.97
CA PRO A 161 10.42 -4.44 -9.02
C PRO A 161 9.90 -4.70 -10.44
N HIS A 162 9.03 -5.69 -10.61
CA HIS A 162 8.49 -6.10 -11.91
C HIS A 162 7.36 -5.19 -12.42
N ALA A 163 6.81 -4.31 -11.55
CA ALA A 163 5.72 -3.40 -11.94
C ALA A 163 6.19 -2.16 -12.71
N TYR A 164 7.50 -1.87 -12.74
CA TYR A 164 8.03 -0.57 -13.17
C TYR A 164 8.91 -0.62 -14.45
N GLY A 165 8.90 -1.73 -15.16
CA GLY A 165 9.72 -1.90 -16.37
C GLY A 165 11.23 -1.90 -16.11
N GLU A 166 12.02 -1.97 -17.18
CA GLU A 166 13.48 -1.95 -17.10
C GLU A 166 14.04 -0.57 -16.74
N ASP A 167 15.30 -0.52 -16.29
CA ASP A 167 15.96 0.73 -15.96
C ASP A 167 16.38 1.46 -17.26
N GLU A 168 15.57 2.43 -17.65
CA GLU A 168 15.90 3.40 -18.70
C GLU A 168 16.57 4.64 -18.10
N SER A 169 17.33 5.37 -18.91
CA SER A 169 17.87 6.67 -18.51
C SER A 169 16.77 7.72 -18.58
N TYR A 170 16.45 8.34 -17.45
CA TYR A 170 15.48 9.44 -17.38
C TYR A 170 16.22 10.78 -17.25
N SER A 171 15.76 11.79 -17.98
CA SER A 171 16.25 13.15 -17.86
C SER A 171 15.45 13.89 -16.78
N ILE A 172 16.16 14.62 -15.92
CA ILE A 172 15.53 15.54 -14.96
C ILE A 172 14.85 16.66 -15.73
N ASN A 173 13.59 16.94 -15.40
CA ASN A 173 12.85 18.07 -15.92
C ASN A 173 13.29 19.35 -15.18
N GLN A 174 13.90 20.30 -15.87
CA GLN A 174 14.41 21.55 -15.27
C GLN A 174 13.27 22.49 -14.79
N ASP A 175 12.04 22.24 -15.22
CA ASP A 175 10.85 22.96 -14.77
C ASP A 175 10.22 22.35 -13.51
N LEU A 176 10.82 21.29 -12.95
CA LEU A 176 10.37 20.66 -11.72
C LEU A 176 11.50 20.66 -10.68
N GLU A 177 11.13 20.89 -9.42
CA GLU A 177 11.97 20.74 -8.25
C GLU A 177 11.44 19.63 -7.35
N LEU A 178 10.12 19.57 -7.20
CA LEU A 178 9.44 18.66 -6.29
C LEU A 178 8.30 17.91 -6.97
N VAL A 179 8.16 16.65 -6.58
CA VAL A 179 7.00 15.81 -6.90
C VAL A 179 6.43 15.21 -5.62
N ALA A 180 5.09 15.18 -5.54
CA ALA A 180 4.38 14.33 -4.58
C ALA A 180 3.25 13.59 -5.31
N PHE A 181 2.89 12.38 -4.83
CA PHE A 181 1.92 11.53 -5.53
C PHE A 181 1.03 10.74 -4.55
N GLY A 182 -0.11 10.27 -5.04
CA GLY A 182 -1.08 9.47 -4.32
C GLY A 182 -2.33 10.25 -3.91
N ASN A 183 -3.12 9.72 -2.98
CA ASN A 183 -4.36 10.34 -2.53
C ASN A 183 -4.09 11.60 -1.70
N PHE A 184 -4.83 12.66 -1.99
CA PHE A 184 -4.73 13.92 -1.27
C PHE A 184 -5.95 14.12 -0.37
N HIS A 185 -5.68 14.52 0.87
CA HIS A 185 -6.66 14.84 1.90
C HIS A 185 -6.18 16.05 2.72
N PRO A 186 -7.04 16.68 3.53
CA PRO A 186 -6.71 17.93 4.21
C PRO A 186 -5.41 17.92 5.02
N TRP A 187 -5.12 16.82 5.72
CA TRP A 187 -3.86 16.66 6.44
C TRP A 187 -2.63 16.86 5.54
N ARG A 188 -2.64 16.21 4.38
CA ARG A 188 -1.52 16.29 3.44
C ARG A 188 -1.36 17.69 2.85
N SER A 189 -2.46 18.42 2.64
CA SER A 189 -2.39 19.79 2.14
C SER A 189 -1.71 20.72 3.14
N LEU A 190 -1.93 20.54 4.45
CA LEU A 190 -1.25 21.33 5.49
C LEU A 190 0.26 21.13 5.46
N LEU A 191 0.73 19.92 5.18
CA LEU A 191 2.16 19.60 5.09
C LEU A 191 2.80 20.13 3.81
N LEU A 192 2.05 20.17 2.71
CA LEU A 192 2.58 20.60 1.40
C LEU A 192 2.41 22.09 1.11
N ASN A 193 1.51 22.81 1.80
CA ASN A 193 1.32 24.25 1.61
C ASN A 193 2.61 25.08 1.74
N PRO A 194 3.56 24.80 2.68
CA PRO A 194 4.83 25.53 2.75
C PRO A 194 5.71 25.38 1.51
N LEU A 195 5.40 24.41 0.63
CA LEU A 195 6.20 24.09 -0.55
C LEU A 195 5.78 24.83 -1.82
N LEU A 196 4.76 25.70 -1.76
CA LEU A 196 4.25 26.48 -2.89
C LEU A 196 5.29 27.43 -3.53
N LYS A 197 6.37 27.74 -2.80
CA LYS A 197 7.49 28.53 -3.33
C LYS A 197 8.40 27.77 -4.30
N PHE A 198 8.28 26.45 -4.36
CA PHE A 198 9.06 25.57 -5.24
C PHE A 198 8.27 25.20 -6.49
N LYS A 199 8.95 24.76 -7.54
CA LYS A 199 8.33 24.19 -8.76
C LYS A 199 7.79 22.79 -8.45
N LEU A 200 6.58 22.75 -7.88
CA LEU A 200 5.92 21.55 -7.36
C LEU A 200 4.96 20.95 -8.39
N LYS A 201 4.91 19.61 -8.46
CA LYS A 201 3.88 18.86 -9.19
C LYS A 201 3.24 17.79 -8.28
N LEU A 202 1.91 17.75 -8.27
CA LEU A 202 1.13 16.81 -7.46
C LEU A 202 0.43 15.81 -8.38
N TYR A 203 0.82 14.53 -8.34
CA TYR A 203 0.17 13.48 -9.10
C TYR A 203 -0.92 12.80 -8.27
N GLY A 204 -2.17 13.04 -8.66
CA GLY A 204 -3.36 12.52 -7.99
C GLY A 204 -4.61 13.21 -8.51
N VAL A 205 -5.76 12.68 -8.10
CA VAL A 205 -7.06 13.28 -8.40
C VAL A 205 -7.18 14.63 -7.67
N THR A 206 -7.50 15.68 -8.40
CA THR A 206 -7.73 17.00 -7.79
C THR A 206 -8.97 16.95 -6.90
N PRO A 207 -8.84 17.19 -5.59
CA PRO A 207 -9.99 17.21 -4.70
C PRO A 207 -10.91 18.40 -5.03
N PRO A 208 -12.25 18.25 -4.88
CA PRO A 208 -13.17 19.36 -5.07
C PRO A 208 -12.87 20.50 -4.09
N LYS A 209 -13.01 21.76 -4.54
CA LYS A 209 -12.73 22.94 -3.69
C LYS A 209 -13.59 23.03 -2.43
N TRP A 210 -14.80 22.46 -2.45
CA TRP A 210 -15.67 22.39 -1.28
C TRP A 210 -15.19 21.38 -0.23
N LEU A 211 -14.45 20.34 -0.64
CA LEU A 211 -13.88 19.32 0.26
C LEU A 211 -12.54 19.78 0.84
N MET A 212 -11.72 20.42 0.04
CA MET A 212 -10.39 20.88 0.44
C MET A 212 -10.10 22.26 -0.18
N LYS A 213 -10.21 23.31 0.65
CA LYS A 213 -9.83 24.66 0.24
C LYS A 213 -8.32 24.85 0.45
N THR A 214 -7.55 24.88 -0.64
CA THR A 214 -6.09 25.04 -0.62
C THR A 214 -5.60 25.69 -1.89
N GLU A 215 -4.47 26.39 -1.84
CA GLU A 215 -3.79 26.93 -3.01
C GLU A 215 -3.11 25.84 -3.85
N LEU A 216 -2.96 24.64 -3.31
CA LEU A 216 -2.40 23.48 -4.02
C LEU A 216 -3.21 23.02 -5.23
N HIS A 217 -4.45 23.49 -5.42
CA HIS A 217 -5.32 23.03 -6.51
C HIS A 217 -4.70 23.18 -7.90
N GLU A 218 -3.93 24.24 -8.13
CA GLU A 218 -3.29 24.53 -9.42
C GLU A 218 -2.08 23.63 -9.72
N TYR A 219 -1.57 22.92 -8.71
CA TYR A 219 -0.40 22.05 -8.82
C TYR A 219 -0.75 20.60 -9.13
N PHE A 220 -2.05 20.24 -9.07
CA PHE A 220 -2.48 18.87 -9.35
C PHE A 220 -2.46 18.54 -10.83
N SER A 221 -2.01 17.32 -11.15
CA SER A 221 -2.12 16.75 -12.49
C SER A 221 -3.57 16.46 -12.92
N GLY A 222 -4.46 16.24 -11.93
CA GLY A 222 -5.84 15.82 -12.16
C GLY A 222 -6.00 14.29 -12.26
N TYR A 223 -4.92 13.53 -12.32
CA TYR A 223 -4.94 12.08 -12.46
C TYR A 223 -3.84 11.41 -11.64
N PRO A 224 -4.06 10.17 -11.19
CA PRO A 224 -3.04 9.34 -10.54
C PRO A 224 -2.08 8.76 -11.58
N ILE A 225 -0.86 8.46 -11.17
CA ILE A 225 0.17 7.80 -11.99
C ILE A 225 0.43 6.38 -11.48
N PHE A 226 0.72 5.45 -12.39
CA PHE A 226 0.92 4.04 -12.12
C PHE A 226 2.10 3.49 -12.89
N ASN A 227 2.68 2.40 -12.40
CA ASN A 227 3.69 1.60 -13.07
C ASN A 227 4.83 2.46 -13.69
N GLU A 228 5.09 2.29 -14.96
CA GLU A 228 6.18 2.97 -15.68
C GLU A 228 6.00 4.51 -15.73
N GLU A 229 4.78 5.00 -15.86
CA GLU A 229 4.51 6.45 -15.78
C GLU A 229 4.87 7.00 -14.40
N LYS A 230 4.58 6.25 -13.32
CA LYS A 230 4.98 6.61 -11.96
C LYS A 230 6.50 6.68 -11.87
N LYS A 231 7.22 5.66 -12.35
CA LYS A 231 8.69 5.65 -12.37
C LYS A 231 9.26 6.86 -13.09
N ARG A 232 8.79 7.13 -14.31
CA ARG A 232 9.22 8.27 -15.11
C ARG A 232 8.96 9.60 -14.41
N SER A 233 7.78 9.78 -13.85
CA SER A 233 7.38 11.01 -13.17
C SER A 233 8.21 11.26 -11.90
N LEU A 234 8.49 10.22 -11.12
CA LEU A 234 9.27 10.36 -9.88
C LEU A 234 10.75 10.63 -10.17
N LEU A 235 11.32 10.00 -11.21
CA LEU A 235 12.72 10.21 -11.60
C LEU A 235 12.94 11.53 -12.36
N SER A 236 11.86 12.16 -12.86
CA SER A 236 11.96 13.46 -13.55
C SER A 236 12.20 14.64 -12.61
N ALA A 237 11.92 14.51 -11.33
CA ALA A 237 12.12 15.57 -10.33
C ALA A 237 13.34 15.29 -9.45
N PRO A 238 14.08 16.33 -9.03
CA PRO A 238 15.19 16.19 -8.08
C PRO A 238 14.78 15.57 -6.76
N ILE A 239 13.57 15.87 -6.26
CA ILE A 239 13.13 15.47 -4.92
C ILE A 239 11.67 14.99 -4.97
N VAL A 240 11.41 13.83 -4.39
CA VAL A 240 10.06 13.35 -4.07
C VAL A 240 9.74 13.67 -2.61
N VAL A 241 8.62 14.36 -2.36
CA VAL A 241 8.18 14.66 -1.00
C VAL A 241 7.09 13.69 -0.58
N ASN A 242 7.37 12.94 0.47
CA ASN A 242 6.42 12.03 1.09
C ASN A 242 5.98 12.53 2.47
N ASN A 243 4.82 12.08 2.88
CA ASN A 243 4.31 12.21 4.24
C ASN A 243 3.58 10.93 4.62
N MET A 244 3.49 10.67 5.91
CA MET A 244 2.67 9.59 6.44
C MET A 244 1.19 9.96 6.42
N HIS A 245 0.33 8.97 6.43
CA HIS A 245 -1.06 9.18 6.78
C HIS A 245 -1.15 9.41 8.30
N PHE A 246 -2.00 10.32 8.77
CA PHE A 246 -2.13 10.61 10.21
C PHE A 246 -2.48 9.38 11.08
N GLY A 247 -2.99 8.31 10.47
CA GLY A 247 -3.26 7.04 11.13
C GLY A 247 -2.12 6.02 11.05
N GLU A 248 -0.98 6.35 10.47
CA GLU A 248 0.26 5.56 10.55
C GLU A 248 1.04 6.03 11.77
N ILE A 249 1.20 5.14 12.76
CA ILE A 249 1.84 5.46 14.04
C ILE A 249 3.32 5.08 13.98
N TRP A 250 3.60 3.80 13.71
CA TRP A 250 4.95 3.27 13.55
C TRP A 250 5.16 2.59 12.18
N GLY A 251 4.10 2.35 11.43
CA GLY A 251 4.15 1.72 10.13
C GLY A 251 4.67 2.64 9.02
N ALA A 252 5.15 2.04 7.95
CA ALA A 252 5.60 2.76 6.75
C ALA A 252 4.56 2.66 5.63
N SER A 253 4.43 3.74 4.86
CA SER A 253 3.58 3.77 3.65
C SER A 253 4.27 3.04 2.50
N ALA A 254 3.52 2.34 1.65
CA ALA A 254 4.01 1.73 0.41
C ALA A 254 4.81 2.70 -0.47
N ARG A 255 4.42 3.99 -0.48
CA ARG A 255 5.12 5.03 -1.25
C ARG A 255 6.60 5.15 -0.94
N ILE A 256 7.01 4.89 0.32
CA ILE A 256 8.41 4.97 0.72
C ILE A 256 9.23 3.90 -0.01
N PHE A 257 8.71 2.67 -0.02
CA PHE A 257 9.33 1.55 -0.71
C PHE A 257 9.30 1.73 -2.23
N GLU A 258 8.21 2.28 -2.78
CA GLU A 258 8.09 2.56 -4.21
C GLU A 258 9.14 3.59 -4.66
N VAL A 259 9.26 4.72 -3.98
CA VAL A 259 10.22 5.77 -4.33
C VAL A 259 11.65 5.25 -4.18
N ALA A 260 11.97 4.57 -3.08
CA ALA A 260 13.27 3.97 -2.84
C ALA A 260 13.61 2.91 -3.89
N GLY A 261 12.70 1.96 -4.16
CA GLY A 261 12.89 0.89 -5.14
C GLY A 261 13.05 1.37 -6.57
N ILE A 262 12.34 2.44 -6.95
CA ILE A 262 12.52 3.15 -8.22
C ILE A 262 13.91 3.81 -8.31
N GLY A 263 14.49 4.22 -7.18
CA GLY A 263 15.77 4.93 -7.12
C GLY A 263 15.63 6.45 -7.19
N ALA A 264 14.47 6.99 -6.85
CA ALA A 264 14.28 8.42 -6.70
C ALA A 264 14.68 8.88 -5.30
N PHE A 265 15.22 10.10 -5.19
CA PHE A 265 15.52 10.69 -3.90
C PHE A 265 14.27 11.21 -3.22
N GLN A 266 14.08 10.88 -1.93
CA GLN A 266 12.91 11.31 -1.19
C GLN A 266 13.24 11.95 0.15
N ILE A 267 12.38 12.90 0.53
CA ILE A 267 12.29 13.46 1.88
C ILE A 267 10.92 13.07 2.43
N THR A 268 10.87 12.40 3.57
CA THR A 268 9.63 11.88 4.14
C THR A 268 9.41 12.29 5.59
N GLU A 269 8.17 12.28 6.05
CA GLU A 269 7.82 12.49 7.45
C GLU A 269 8.45 11.37 8.31
N ALA A 270 9.02 11.75 9.46
CA ALA A 270 9.62 10.81 10.40
C ALA A 270 8.57 10.00 11.15
N ASN A 271 8.86 8.73 11.41
CA ASN A 271 8.22 7.93 12.43
C ASN A 271 9.19 6.87 12.99
N LEU A 272 8.83 6.25 14.11
CA LEU A 272 9.71 5.31 14.80
C LEU A 272 10.08 4.07 13.97
N GLY A 273 9.14 3.55 13.18
CA GLY A 273 9.37 2.32 12.43
C GLY A 273 10.26 2.48 11.21
N LEU A 274 10.46 3.72 10.71
CA LEU A 274 11.34 3.95 9.57
C LEU A 274 12.78 3.57 9.85
N GLY A 275 13.26 3.82 11.06
CA GLY A 275 14.63 3.47 11.46
C GLY A 275 14.91 1.97 11.54
N GLU A 276 13.86 1.12 11.55
CA GLU A 276 13.99 -0.34 11.46
C GLU A 276 14.04 -0.85 10.02
N LEU A 277 13.60 -0.02 9.06
CA LEU A 277 13.50 -0.39 7.65
C LEU A 277 14.64 0.22 6.83
N TYR A 278 15.08 1.42 7.18
CA TYR A 278 16.11 2.17 6.49
C TYR A 278 17.04 2.89 7.46
N VAL A 279 18.29 3.12 7.06
CA VAL A 279 19.25 3.95 7.83
C VAL A 279 18.94 5.43 7.55
N ILE A 280 18.41 6.10 8.59
CA ILE A 280 18.06 7.52 8.48
C ILE A 280 19.33 8.38 8.31
N GLY A 281 19.30 9.29 7.35
CA GLY A 281 20.43 10.13 6.95
C GLY A 281 21.33 9.53 5.87
N GLU A 282 21.26 8.20 5.64
CA GLU A 282 22.06 7.50 4.63
C GLU A 282 21.24 6.87 3.50
N GLU A 283 20.04 6.38 3.83
CA GLU A 283 19.09 5.73 2.90
C GLU A 283 17.78 6.52 2.77
N LEU A 284 17.38 7.23 3.83
CA LEU A 284 16.23 8.13 3.83
C LEU A 284 16.56 9.44 4.54
N ILE A 285 16.03 10.54 4.00
CA ILE A 285 16.00 11.82 4.68
C ILE A 285 14.61 12.03 5.26
N VAL A 286 14.54 12.38 6.54
CA VAL A 286 13.29 12.60 7.26
C VAL A 286 13.19 14.01 7.81
N TYR A 287 11.96 14.50 7.96
CA TYR A 287 11.63 15.72 8.71
C TYR A 287 10.69 15.37 9.87
N GLU A 288 10.92 15.95 11.02
CA GLU A 288 10.07 15.79 12.20
C GLU A 288 9.01 16.90 12.28
N ASN A 289 9.34 18.07 11.73
CA ASN A 289 8.48 19.23 11.70
C ASN A 289 8.35 19.77 10.26
N LYS A 290 7.15 20.14 9.86
CA LYS A 290 6.88 20.74 8.53
C LYS A 290 7.71 22.00 8.25
N ASP A 291 8.13 22.72 9.30
CA ASP A 291 8.91 23.96 9.18
C ASP A 291 10.39 23.71 8.83
N GLU A 292 10.88 22.47 9.02
CA GLU A 292 12.21 22.03 8.58
C GLU A 292 12.24 21.71 7.08
N LEU A 293 11.11 21.28 6.53
CA LEU A 293 11.01 20.74 5.18
C LEU A 293 11.50 21.71 4.09
N PRO A 294 11.16 23.02 4.09
CA PRO A 294 11.73 23.94 3.10
C PRO A 294 13.26 24.06 3.12
N ASN A 295 13.87 24.06 4.29
CA ASN A 295 15.33 24.15 4.43
C ASN A 295 16.02 22.86 3.96
N LEU A 296 15.45 21.70 4.28
CA LEU A 296 15.93 20.41 3.77
C LEU A 296 15.86 20.35 2.24
N ILE A 297 14.76 20.83 1.66
CA ILE A 297 14.59 20.88 0.21
C ILE A 297 15.64 21.80 -0.42
N GLU A 298 15.81 23.03 0.08
CA GLU A 298 16.81 23.96 -0.42
C GLU A 298 18.23 23.37 -0.38
N HIS A 299 18.58 22.72 0.74
CA HIS A 299 19.86 22.02 0.88
C HIS A 299 20.03 20.94 -0.19
N TYR A 300 19.06 20.04 -0.31
CA TYR A 300 19.16 18.90 -1.22
C TYR A 300 18.94 19.28 -2.69
N LEU A 301 18.33 20.39 -3.03
CA LEU A 301 18.31 20.90 -4.41
C LEU A 301 19.72 21.22 -4.89
N LEU A 302 20.61 21.71 -4.01
CA LEU A 302 22.01 22.03 -4.31
C LEU A 302 22.92 20.81 -4.24
N ASP A 303 22.66 19.86 -3.32
CA ASP A 303 23.49 18.66 -3.14
C ASP A 303 23.08 17.50 -4.06
N VAL A 304 23.37 17.62 -5.34
CA VAL A 304 23.09 16.60 -6.36
C VAL A 304 23.78 15.25 -6.05
N LYS A 305 25.03 15.32 -5.56
CA LYS A 305 25.81 14.11 -5.26
C LYS A 305 25.28 13.38 -4.03
N GLY A 306 24.91 14.11 -2.99
CA GLY A 306 24.29 13.55 -1.79
C GLY A 306 22.96 12.88 -2.11
N ARG A 307 22.07 13.55 -2.87
CA ARG A 307 20.82 12.95 -3.31
C ARG A 307 21.04 11.62 -4.01
N ARG A 308 21.95 11.57 -4.98
CA ARG A 308 22.21 10.34 -5.74
C ARG A 308 22.74 9.22 -4.86
N LYS A 309 23.71 9.54 -3.98
CA LYS A 309 24.27 8.56 -3.03
C LYS A 309 23.17 7.94 -2.15
N ILE A 310 22.27 8.77 -1.60
CA ILE A 310 21.20 8.35 -0.71
C ILE A 310 20.15 7.53 -1.49
N ALA A 311 19.72 7.99 -2.67
CA ALA A 311 18.75 7.27 -3.50
C ALA A 311 19.29 5.90 -3.95
N ASP A 312 20.58 5.81 -4.34
CA ASP A 312 21.19 4.53 -4.72
C ASP A 312 21.30 3.58 -3.51
N ALA A 313 21.57 4.09 -2.31
CA ALA A 313 21.60 3.30 -1.09
C ALA A 313 20.20 2.77 -0.74
N ALA A 314 19.19 3.64 -0.77
CA ALA A 314 17.79 3.27 -0.56
C ALA A 314 17.30 2.20 -1.56
N LYS A 315 17.65 2.37 -2.85
CA LYS A 315 17.32 1.38 -3.90
C LYS A 315 17.93 0.01 -3.60
N ARG A 316 19.23 -0.02 -3.26
CA ARG A 316 19.90 -1.29 -2.90
C ARG A 316 19.22 -1.96 -1.71
N ARG A 317 18.97 -1.23 -0.63
CA ARG A 317 18.27 -1.74 0.56
C ARG A 317 16.90 -2.30 0.19
N THR A 318 16.10 -1.55 -0.57
CA THR A 318 14.75 -1.95 -0.96
C THR A 318 14.76 -3.23 -1.80
N LEU A 319 15.65 -3.34 -2.77
CA LEU A 319 15.73 -4.53 -3.62
C LEU A 319 16.26 -5.75 -2.88
N SER A 320 17.14 -5.57 -1.87
CA SER A 320 17.69 -6.69 -1.09
C SER A 320 16.79 -7.18 0.03
N GLU A 321 15.88 -6.33 0.59
CA GLU A 321 15.17 -6.67 1.82
C GLU A 321 13.66 -6.35 1.80
N HIS A 322 13.19 -5.53 0.86
CA HIS A 322 11.84 -4.97 0.91
C HIS A 322 11.03 -5.18 -0.39
N THR A 323 11.13 -6.37 -0.99
CA THR A 323 10.32 -6.72 -2.17
C THR A 323 9.09 -7.56 -1.80
N TYR A 324 8.09 -7.61 -2.68
CA TYR A 324 6.94 -8.51 -2.52
C TYR A 324 7.36 -9.98 -2.45
N GLU A 325 8.42 -10.38 -3.17
CA GLU A 325 8.94 -11.74 -3.12
C GLU A 325 9.37 -12.12 -1.70
N GLN A 326 10.20 -11.30 -1.07
CA GLN A 326 10.66 -11.51 0.32
C GLN A 326 9.52 -11.48 1.34
N ARG A 327 8.51 -10.61 1.13
CA ARG A 327 7.34 -10.59 2.02
C ARG A 327 6.48 -11.84 1.89
N LEU A 328 6.31 -12.35 0.66
CA LEU A 328 5.55 -13.56 0.42
C LEU A 328 6.29 -14.81 0.90
N GLU A 329 7.61 -14.88 0.74
CA GLU A 329 8.43 -15.92 1.36
C GLU A 329 8.27 -15.95 2.87
N LEU A 330 8.40 -14.76 3.52
CA LEU A 330 8.20 -14.66 4.97
C LEU A 330 6.77 -15.03 5.39
N LEU A 331 5.75 -14.61 4.64
CA LEU A 331 4.36 -15.00 4.91
C LEU A 331 4.20 -16.53 4.85
N ILE A 332 4.77 -17.17 3.84
CA ILE A 332 4.75 -18.62 3.69
C ILE A 332 5.46 -19.30 4.86
N ASP A 333 6.62 -18.80 5.27
CA ASP A 333 7.38 -19.32 6.40
C ASP A 333 6.63 -19.19 7.73
N VAL A 334 5.93 -18.06 7.94
CA VAL A 334 5.07 -17.88 9.12
C VAL A 334 3.94 -18.91 9.12
N VAL A 335 3.29 -19.12 7.97
CA VAL A 335 2.12 -20.00 7.86
C VAL A 335 2.47 -21.49 8.00
N PHE A 336 3.61 -21.94 7.48
CA PHE A 336 3.94 -23.37 7.39
C PHE A 336 5.12 -23.79 8.25
N ASN A 337 6.06 -22.91 8.53
CA ASN A 337 7.30 -23.23 9.22
C ASN A 337 7.38 -22.64 10.64
N GLY A 338 6.34 -21.89 11.07
CA GLY A 338 6.27 -21.30 12.41
C GLY A 338 7.25 -20.13 12.63
N ALA A 339 7.69 -19.46 11.55
CA ALA A 339 8.49 -18.26 11.67
C ALA A 339 7.70 -17.15 12.37
N SER A 340 8.38 -16.21 13.04
CA SER A 340 7.80 -14.95 13.48
C SER A 340 7.66 -14.02 12.27
N GLY A 341 6.75 -13.04 12.31
CA GLY A 341 6.65 -12.03 11.25
C GLY A 341 7.94 -11.24 11.06
N TYR A 342 7.89 -10.15 10.31
CA TYR A 342 9.05 -9.27 10.10
C TYR A 342 9.59 -8.78 11.46
N PRO A 343 10.92 -8.78 11.66
CA PRO A 343 11.51 -8.38 12.94
C PRO A 343 11.25 -6.90 13.24
N SER A 344 10.96 -6.59 14.49
CA SER A 344 10.79 -5.20 14.96
C SER A 344 11.07 -5.13 16.46
N ASN A 345 11.92 -4.18 16.86
CA ASN A 345 12.20 -3.88 18.27
C ASN A 345 11.06 -3.08 18.94
N LEU A 346 10.12 -2.56 18.13
CA LEU A 346 8.93 -1.85 18.61
C LEU A 346 7.83 -2.80 19.12
N ILE A 347 7.97 -4.10 18.83
CA ILE A 347 7.02 -5.13 19.25
C ILE A 347 7.63 -5.84 20.46
N THR A 348 7.00 -5.67 21.62
CA THR A 348 7.42 -6.39 22.81
C THR A 348 7.19 -7.89 22.63
N SER A 349 8.22 -8.69 22.86
CA SER A 349 8.08 -10.16 22.93
C SER A 349 7.19 -10.50 24.12
N CYS A 350 6.05 -11.13 23.85
CA CYS A 350 5.20 -11.74 24.87
C CYS A 350 5.80 -13.05 25.35
#